data_0944dff58d4764634d3535211110cf82
#
_entry.id   0944dff58d4764634d3535211110cf82
#
_cell.length_a   1.000
_cell.length_b   1.000
_cell.length_c   1.000
_cell.angle_alpha   90.00
_cell.angle_beta   90.00
_cell.angle_gamma   90.00
#
_symmetry.space_group_name_H-M   'P 1'
#
loop_
_entity.id
_entity.type
_entity.pdbx_description
1 polymer ?
#
loop_
_entity_poly.entity_id
_entity_poly.type
_entity_poly.pdbx_seq_one_letter_code
_entity_poly.pdbx_strand_id
1 'polypeptide(L)'
;MNDISIIPLHGKTPRIHPSAFVAPGCRIVGDVEIGAGASIWYNCVLRADVNFIRIGARSNVQDGTVIHCDSADGGLNGSPTIIEEDALVGHMAMLHGCTIRSGALVGLGSIVMDGCVIEANAMLAAGAMLTPGKIIPTGQMWGGRPARFMRELDESWSIGNQMAVAHYVRNGEAHKSAVDAI
;
A
#
# COMPACT_ATOMS: atom_id res chain seq x y z
N MET A 1 10.22 -15.98 -17.61
CA MET A 1 8.86 -16.36 -17.19
C MET A 1 8.39 -15.36 -16.13
N ASN A 2 7.30 -14.63 -16.41
CA ASN A 2 6.68 -13.73 -15.42
C ASN A 2 6.09 -14.55 -14.28
N ASP A 3 6.79 -14.67 -13.15
CA ASP A 3 6.33 -15.37 -11.96
C ASP A 3 5.36 -14.48 -11.14
N ILE A 4 4.25 -14.06 -11.76
CA ILE A 4 3.15 -13.37 -11.10
C ILE A 4 2.03 -14.38 -10.88
N SER A 5 1.51 -14.49 -9.64
CA SER A 5 0.34 -15.30 -9.35
C SER A 5 -0.87 -14.43 -9.07
N ILE A 6 -1.87 -14.49 -9.95
CA ILE A 6 -3.20 -13.90 -9.76
C ILE A 6 -4.14 -15.05 -9.39
N ILE A 7 -4.56 -15.11 -8.13
CA ILE A 7 -5.24 -16.28 -7.56
C ILE A 7 -6.69 -15.94 -7.20
N PRO A 8 -7.66 -16.39 -7.98
CA PRO A 8 -9.07 -16.31 -7.57
C PRO A 8 -9.31 -17.14 -6.30
N LEU A 9 -10.08 -16.59 -5.37
CA LEU A 9 -10.43 -17.28 -4.13
C LEU A 9 -11.84 -16.87 -3.68
N HIS A 10 -12.63 -17.84 -3.18
CA HIS A 10 -14.01 -17.63 -2.70
C HIS A 10 -14.90 -16.86 -3.70
N GLY A 11 -14.77 -17.18 -5.00
CA GLY A 11 -15.53 -16.52 -6.07
C GLY A 11 -15.09 -15.07 -6.38
N LYS A 12 -14.03 -14.60 -5.79
CA LYS A 12 -13.45 -13.29 -6.05
C LYS A 12 -12.17 -13.42 -6.88
N THR A 13 -12.07 -12.64 -7.94
CA THR A 13 -10.88 -12.58 -8.81
C THR A 13 -10.26 -11.21 -8.70
N PRO A 14 -8.93 -11.10 -8.49
CA PRO A 14 -8.27 -9.80 -8.47
C PRO A 14 -8.52 -9.01 -9.76
N ARG A 15 -8.84 -7.72 -9.62
CA ARG A 15 -9.05 -6.79 -10.73
C ARG A 15 -7.91 -5.80 -10.80
N ILE A 16 -7.14 -5.84 -11.88
CA ILE A 16 -5.96 -5.02 -12.08
C ILE A 16 -6.20 -4.12 -13.28
N HIS A 17 -6.07 -2.81 -13.08
CA HIS A 17 -6.21 -1.86 -14.19
C HIS A 17 -5.12 -2.12 -15.26
N PRO A 18 -5.44 -2.05 -16.58
CA PRO A 18 -4.46 -2.35 -17.64
C PRO A 18 -3.19 -1.49 -17.62
N SER A 19 -3.28 -0.25 -17.12
CA SER A 19 -2.13 0.63 -16.96
C SER A 19 -1.34 0.42 -15.66
N ALA A 20 -1.80 -0.45 -14.76
CA ALA A 20 -1.04 -0.76 -13.56
C ALA A 20 0.16 -1.67 -13.89
N PHE A 21 1.22 -1.53 -13.11
CA PHE A 21 2.37 -2.43 -13.13
C PHE A 21 2.31 -3.41 -11.97
N VAL A 22 2.47 -4.68 -12.25
CA VAL A 22 2.68 -5.73 -11.24
C VAL A 22 3.98 -6.44 -11.59
N ALA A 23 4.94 -6.37 -10.69
CA ALA A 23 6.27 -6.94 -10.90
C ALA A 23 6.29 -8.46 -10.72
N PRO A 24 7.25 -9.17 -11.34
CA PRO A 24 7.52 -10.58 -11.07
C PRO A 24 7.70 -10.89 -9.58
N GLY A 25 7.32 -12.10 -9.19
CA GLY A 25 7.36 -12.56 -7.79
C GLY A 25 6.14 -12.17 -6.96
N CYS A 26 5.23 -11.31 -7.46
CA CYS A 26 4.04 -10.92 -6.73
C CYS A 26 3.01 -12.04 -6.62
N ARG A 27 2.31 -12.10 -5.48
CA ARG A 27 1.17 -12.98 -5.22
C ARG A 27 -0.04 -12.13 -4.86
N ILE A 28 -1.09 -12.16 -5.69
CA ILE A 28 -2.32 -11.36 -5.53
C ILE A 28 -3.49 -12.30 -5.43
N VAL A 29 -4.16 -12.35 -4.28
CA VAL A 29 -5.13 -13.37 -3.92
C VAL A 29 -6.47 -12.76 -3.51
N GLY A 30 -7.57 -13.24 -4.08
CA GLY A 30 -8.95 -12.94 -3.64
C GLY A 30 -9.47 -11.58 -4.08
N ASP A 31 -10.16 -10.85 -3.19
CA ASP A 31 -10.85 -9.58 -3.49
C ASP A 31 -9.89 -8.38 -3.47
N VAL A 32 -9.01 -8.31 -4.46
CA VAL A 32 -8.05 -7.21 -4.65
C VAL A 32 -8.44 -6.36 -5.85
N GLU A 33 -8.41 -5.03 -5.70
CA GLU A 33 -8.47 -4.08 -6.81
C GLU A 33 -7.21 -3.20 -6.84
N ILE A 34 -6.65 -3.02 -8.05
CA ILE A 34 -5.47 -2.18 -8.28
C ILE A 34 -5.84 -1.16 -9.36
N GLY A 35 -5.75 0.13 -8.99
CA GLY A 35 -6.15 1.28 -9.80
C GLY A 35 -5.16 1.65 -10.90
N ALA A 36 -5.59 2.62 -11.71
CA ALA A 36 -4.84 3.09 -12.87
C ALA A 36 -3.47 3.69 -12.50
N GLY A 37 -2.41 3.30 -13.21
CA GLY A 37 -1.05 3.80 -12.98
C GLY A 37 -0.44 3.40 -11.63
N ALA A 38 -1.12 2.54 -10.85
CA ALA A 38 -0.54 2.00 -9.63
C ALA A 38 0.57 1.00 -9.94
N SER A 39 1.50 0.80 -9.00
CA SER A 39 2.60 -0.14 -9.17
C SER A 39 2.80 -1.02 -7.93
N ILE A 40 2.81 -2.33 -8.15
CA ILE A 40 3.10 -3.35 -7.14
C ILE A 40 4.46 -3.95 -7.50
N TRP A 41 5.43 -3.67 -6.66
CA TRP A 41 6.83 -4.00 -6.92
C TRP A 41 7.18 -5.44 -6.55
N TYR A 42 8.41 -5.84 -6.79
CA TYR A 42 8.84 -7.24 -6.77
C TYR A 42 8.58 -7.93 -5.44
N ASN A 43 8.11 -9.18 -5.52
CA ASN A 43 7.89 -10.08 -4.38
C ASN A 43 6.86 -9.59 -3.34
N CYS A 44 5.94 -8.70 -3.72
CA CYS A 44 4.84 -8.31 -2.84
C CYS A 44 3.79 -9.42 -2.70
N VAL A 45 3.15 -9.48 -1.54
CA VAL A 45 2.00 -10.36 -1.28
C VAL A 45 0.79 -9.51 -0.88
N LEU A 46 -0.28 -9.57 -1.68
CA LEU A 46 -1.58 -8.96 -1.41
C LEU A 46 -2.60 -10.09 -1.24
N ARG A 47 -2.97 -10.40 0.00
CA ARG A 47 -3.87 -11.52 0.31
C ARG A 47 -5.18 -11.01 0.90
N ALA A 48 -6.26 -11.05 0.11
CA ALA A 48 -7.62 -10.63 0.44
C ALA A 48 -8.56 -11.83 0.45
N ASP A 49 -8.30 -12.76 1.36
CA ASP A 49 -9.05 -14.03 1.50
C ASP A 49 -10.20 -13.95 2.50
N VAL A 50 -10.17 -12.96 3.43
CA VAL A 50 -11.18 -12.82 4.48
C VAL A 50 -11.90 -11.45 4.44
N ASN A 51 -11.40 -10.50 3.68
CA ASN A 51 -11.98 -9.18 3.43
C ASN A 51 -11.44 -8.66 2.08
N PHE A 52 -11.42 -7.37 1.83
CA PHE A 52 -10.93 -6.82 0.56
C PHE A 52 -9.70 -5.92 0.73
N ILE A 53 -8.92 -5.79 -0.36
CA ILE A 53 -7.81 -4.84 -0.51
C ILE A 53 -8.10 -3.94 -1.70
N ARG A 54 -7.93 -2.63 -1.53
CA ARG A 54 -8.08 -1.62 -2.59
C ARG A 54 -6.83 -0.77 -2.67
N ILE A 55 -6.24 -0.69 -3.86
CA ILE A 55 -5.08 0.15 -4.15
C ILE A 55 -5.52 1.23 -5.14
N GLY A 56 -5.46 2.47 -4.71
CA GLY A 56 -5.84 3.65 -5.48
C GLY A 56 -4.91 3.94 -6.66
N ALA A 57 -5.38 4.82 -7.54
CA ALA A 57 -4.62 5.20 -8.72
C ALA A 57 -3.27 5.83 -8.37
N ARG A 58 -2.22 5.56 -9.17
CA ARG A 58 -0.86 6.11 -9.04
C ARG A 58 -0.14 5.79 -7.74
N SER A 59 -0.74 4.98 -6.86
CA SER A 59 -0.09 4.53 -5.62
C SER A 59 0.93 3.45 -5.90
N ASN A 60 1.95 3.35 -5.05
CA ASN A 60 2.92 2.26 -5.16
C ASN A 60 3.04 1.45 -3.88
N VAL A 61 3.26 0.16 -4.06
CA VAL A 61 3.57 -0.80 -2.99
C VAL A 61 4.92 -1.40 -3.32
N GLN A 62 5.94 -1.00 -2.57
CA GLN A 62 7.33 -1.31 -2.89
C GLN A 62 7.74 -2.72 -2.45
N ASP A 63 8.87 -3.17 -2.97
CA ASP A 63 9.35 -4.55 -2.94
C ASP A 63 9.23 -5.23 -1.58
N GLY A 64 8.77 -6.49 -1.60
CA GLY A 64 8.68 -7.34 -0.42
C GLY A 64 7.60 -6.95 0.60
N THR A 65 6.75 -5.99 0.27
CA THR A 65 5.65 -5.58 1.16
C THR A 65 4.57 -6.65 1.23
N VAL A 66 4.05 -6.88 2.43
CA VAL A 66 2.93 -7.79 2.69
C VAL A 66 1.70 -7.00 3.12
N ILE A 67 0.59 -7.23 2.41
CA ILE A 67 -0.71 -6.62 2.71
C ILE A 67 -1.74 -7.71 2.97
N HIS A 68 -2.40 -7.63 4.11
CA HIS A 68 -3.53 -8.47 4.48
C HIS A 68 -4.67 -7.60 5.02
N CYS A 69 -5.78 -8.20 5.36
CA CYS A 69 -6.97 -7.57 5.92
C CYS A 69 -7.50 -8.39 7.10
N ASP A 70 -8.22 -7.75 8.01
CA ASP A 70 -8.86 -8.44 9.12
C ASP A 70 -10.21 -9.02 8.70
N SER A 71 -10.58 -10.17 9.30
CA SER A 71 -11.79 -10.91 8.94
C SER A 71 -13.06 -10.16 9.33
N ALA A 72 -14.01 -10.11 8.40
CA ALA A 72 -15.37 -9.65 8.67
C ALA A 72 -16.24 -10.72 9.38
N ASP A 73 -15.74 -11.96 9.51
CA ASP A 73 -16.45 -13.06 10.11
C ASP A 73 -16.43 -13.00 11.65
N GLY A 74 -17.49 -13.49 12.29
CA GLY A 74 -17.55 -13.58 13.76
C GLY A 74 -18.19 -12.39 14.47
N GLY A 75 -18.92 -11.51 13.76
CA GLY A 75 -19.68 -10.41 14.36
C GLY A 75 -18.86 -9.21 14.79
N LEU A 76 -17.58 -9.21 14.51
CA LEU A 76 -16.70 -8.04 14.55
C LEU A 76 -16.62 -7.49 13.13
N ASN A 77 -16.78 -6.17 12.98
CA ASN A 77 -16.57 -5.49 11.70
C ASN A 77 -15.06 -5.54 11.38
N GLY A 78 -14.63 -6.61 10.71
CA GLY A 78 -13.24 -6.72 10.29
C GLY A 78 -12.83 -5.56 9.40
N SER A 79 -11.57 -5.21 9.46
CA SER A 79 -11.03 -4.06 8.74
C SER A 79 -10.45 -4.48 7.38
N PRO A 80 -10.97 -3.94 6.26
CA PRO A 80 -10.28 -4.06 4.97
C PRO A 80 -8.98 -3.27 4.98
N THR A 81 -8.11 -3.52 4.00
CA THR A 81 -6.97 -2.65 3.76
C THR A 81 -7.23 -1.77 2.54
N ILE A 82 -7.19 -0.45 2.76
CA ILE A 82 -7.44 0.56 1.72
C ILE A 82 -6.23 1.46 1.61
N ILE A 83 -5.69 1.55 0.42
CA ILE A 83 -4.65 2.51 0.05
C ILE A 83 -5.28 3.41 -1.00
N GLU A 84 -5.49 4.67 -0.68
CA GLU A 84 -6.08 5.64 -1.59
C GLU A 84 -5.07 6.07 -2.66
N GLU A 85 -5.44 6.98 -3.53
CA GLU A 85 -4.62 7.44 -4.64
C GLU A 85 -3.36 8.20 -4.18
N ASP A 86 -2.32 8.18 -5.01
CA ASP A 86 -1.06 8.90 -4.79
C ASP A 86 -0.32 8.52 -3.49
N ALA A 87 -0.64 7.39 -2.87
CA ALA A 87 0.01 6.93 -1.65
C ALA A 87 1.29 6.13 -1.93
N LEU A 88 2.29 6.30 -1.07
CA LEU A 88 3.57 5.61 -1.14
C LEU A 88 3.69 4.60 0.01
N VAL A 89 3.87 3.32 -0.31
CA VAL A 89 4.18 2.27 0.67
C VAL A 89 5.60 1.75 0.42
N GLY A 90 6.49 2.08 1.34
CA GLY A 90 7.91 1.74 1.26
C GLY A 90 8.19 0.23 1.32
N HIS A 91 9.40 -0.14 0.88
CA HIS A 91 9.86 -1.53 0.83
C HIS A 91 9.69 -2.27 2.15
N MET A 92 9.38 -3.57 2.12
CA MET A 92 9.29 -4.45 3.28
C MET A 92 8.29 -3.99 4.35
N ALA A 93 7.30 -3.18 4.01
CA ALA A 93 6.26 -2.79 4.95
C ALA A 93 5.26 -3.95 5.20
N MET A 94 4.57 -3.92 6.35
CA MET A 94 3.45 -4.80 6.64
C MET A 94 2.21 -3.97 6.94
N LEU A 95 1.16 -4.18 6.16
CA LEU A 95 -0.14 -3.52 6.33
C LEU A 95 -1.20 -4.56 6.64
N HIS A 96 -1.99 -4.32 7.68
CA HIS A 96 -3.07 -5.22 8.08
C HIS A 96 -4.29 -4.43 8.51
N GLY A 97 -5.42 -4.59 7.81
CA GLY A 97 -6.71 -4.02 8.19
C GLY A 97 -6.70 -2.49 8.41
N CYS A 98 -6.05 -1.71 7.55
CA CYS A 98 -5.80 -0.28 7.78
C CYS A 98 -6.16 0.58 6.56
N THR A 99 -6.22 1.89 6.76
CA THR A 99 -6.46 2.88 5.70
C THR A 99 -5.28 3.84 5.57
N ILE A 100 -4.75 3.92 4.36
CA ILE A 100 -3.71 4.88 3.95
C ILE A 100 -4.37 5.86 3.00
N ARG A 101 -4.55 7.11 3.46
CA ARG A 101 -5.24 8.14 2.71
C ARG A 101 -4.37 8.73 1.59
N SER A 102 -5.02 9.50 0.72
CA SER A 102 -4.38 10.07 -0.47
C SER A 102 -3.10 10.85 -0.15
N GLY A 103 -2.04 10.60 -0.90
CA GLY A 103 -0.75 11.27 -0.73
C GLY A 103 -0.01 10.93 0.57
N ALA A 104 -0.47 9.96 1.36
CA ALA A 104 0.24 9.54 2.57
C ALA A 104 1.46 8.67 2.24
N LEU A 105 2.44 8.66 3.16
CA LEU A 105 3.64 7.85 3.03
C LEU A 105 3.82 6.89 4.21
N VAL A 106 3.91 5.62 3.91
CA VAL A 106 4.33 4.57 4.84
C VAL A 106 5.81 4.29 4.61
N GLY A 107 6.66 4.60 5.59
CA GLY A 107 8.10 4.40 5.50
C GLY A 107 8.48 2.92 5.38
N LEU A 108 9.62 2.64 4.75
CA LEU A 108 10.12 1.29 4.56
C LEU A 108 10.25 0.49 5.88
N GLY A 109 9.92 -0.79 5.85
CA GLY A 109 9.99 -1.67 7.02
C GLY A 109 9.00 -1.33 8.16
N SER A 110 8.01 -0.48 7.90
CA SER A 110 7.00 -0.11 8.90
C SER A 110 5.90 -1.18 9.03
N ILE A 111 5.23 -1.18 10.18
CA ILE A 111 4.07 -2.02 10.47
C ILE A 111 2.86 -1.12 10.75
N VAL A 112 1.75 -1.33 10.04
CA VAL A 112 0.48 -0.64 10.26
C VAL A 112 -0.59 -1.68 10.58
N MET A 113 -1.16 -1.61 11.78
CA MET A 113 -2.07 -2.62 12.31
C MET A 113 -3.54 -2.23 12.13
N ASP A 114 -4.43 -3.13 12.56
CA ASP A 114 -5.88 -3.05 12.35
C ASP A 114 -6.51 -1.75 12.84
N GLY A 115 -7.43 -1.22 12.03
CA GLY A 115 -8.17 0.01 12.32
C GLY A 115 -7.31 1.27 12.33
N CYS A 116 -6.04 1.18 11.96
CA CYS A 116 -5.20 2.36 11.83
C CYS A 116 -5.57 3.19 10.60
N VAL A 117 -5.42 4.52 10.73
CA VAL A 117 -5.55 5.46 9.63
C VAL A 117 -4.31 6.35 9.57
N ILE A 118 -3.70 6.41 8.39
CA ILE A 118 -2.71 7.44 8.09
C ILE A 118 -3.42 8.44 7.18
N GLU A 119 -3.73 9.62 7.73
CA GLU A 119 -4.52 10.64 7.04
C GLU A 119 -3.77 11.23 5.84
N ALA A 120 -4.51 11.94 4.98
CA ALA A 120 -3.96 12.50 3.76
C ALA A 120 -2.71 13.35 4.01
N ASN A 121 -1.68 13.16 3.18
CA ASN A 121 -0.38 13.86 3.31
C ASN A 121 0.28 13.70 4.69
N ALA A 122 0.00 12.62 5.40
CA ALA A 122 0.70 12.25 6.62
C ALA A 122 1.81 11.23 6.34
N MET A 123 2.69 11.02 7.30
CA MET A 123 3.83 10.10 7.15
C MET A 123 4.03 9.24 8.38
N LEU A 124 4.18 7.93 8.18
CA LEU A 124 4.77 7.01 9.15
C LEU A 124 6.25 6.81 8.79
N ALA A 125 7.15 7.12 9.70
CA ALA A 125 8.59 7.02 9.47
C ALA A 125 9.05 5.58 9.26
N ALA A 126 10.18 5.40 8.57
CA ALA A 126 10.78 4.09 8.33
C ALA A 126 10.98 3.28 9.62
N GLY A 127 10.68 1.97 9.56
CA GLY A 127 10.80 1.04 10.67
C GLY A 127 9.84 1.26 11.83
N ALA A 128 8.88 2.17 11.71
CA ALA A 128 7.91 2.46 12.78
C ALA A 128 6.81 1.40 12.89
N MET A 129 6.09 1.38 14.03
CA MET A 129 4.93 0.51 14.24
C MET A 129 3.76 1.31 14.75
N LEU A 130 2.70 1.41 13.94
CA LEU A 130 1.44 2.03 14.31
C LEU A 130 0.52 0.95 14.89
N THR A 131 0.25 1.05 16.19
CA THR A 131 -0.54 0.07 16.94
C THR A 131 -2.03 0.24 16.69
N PRO A 132 -2.87 -0.81 16.90
CA PRO A 132 -4.27 -0.84 16.47
C PRO A 132 -5.07 0.40 16.82
N GLY A 133 -5.94 0.82 15.89
CA GLY A 133 -6.88 1.93 16.06
C GLY A 133 -6.25 3.32 16.16
N LYS A 134 -4.96 3.48 15.86
CA LYS A 134 -4.27 4.78 15.88
C LYS A 134 -4.46 5.54 14.58
N ILE A 135 -4.57 6.86 14.71
CA ILE A 135 -4.70 7.78 13.57
C ILE A 135 -3.50 8.72 13.58
N ILE A 136 -2.82 8.81 12.44
CA ILE A 136 -1.83 9.86 12.17
C ILE A 136 -2.57 11.00 11.48
N PRO A 137 -2.71 12.18 12.10
CA PRO A 137 -3.38 13.32 11.48
C PRO A 137 -2.69 13.82 10.21
N THR A 138 -3.47 14.47 9.34
CA THR A 138 -2.97 15.15 8.13
C THR A 138 -1.77 16.05 8.46
N GLY A 139 -0.74 15.99 7.63
CA GLY A 139 0.44 16.84 7.74
C GLY A 139 1.37 16.49 8.89
N GLN A 140 1.18 15.34 9.55
CA GLN A 140 2.05 14.92 10.64
C GLN A 140 2.97 13.76 10.25
N MET A 141 4.17 13.76 10.80
CA MET A 141 5.09 12.64 10.80
C MET A 141 5.12 11.97 12.16
N TRP A 142 4.89 10.64 12.20
CA TRP A 142 5.00 9.81 13.38
C TRP A 142 6.09 8.74 13.19
N GLY A 143 6.76 8.35 14.27
CA GLY A 143 7.82 7.34 14.22
C GLY A 143 8.03 6.62 15.53
N GLY A 144 8.84 5.56 15.50
CA GLY A 144 9.15 4.71 16.64
C GLY A 144 8.27 3.46 16.76
N ARG A 145 8.51 2.63 17.78
CA ARG A 145 7.78 1.39 18.11
C ARG A 145 7.43 1.38 19.60
N PRO A 146 6.19 1.72 19.98
CA PRO A 146 5.06 2.20 19.15
C PRO A 146 5.29 3.62 18.61
N ALA A 147 4.69 3.90 17.46
CA ALA A 147 4.82 5.21 16.81
C ALA A 147 4.20 6.34 17.65
N ARG A 148 4.87 7.49 17.64
CA ARG A 148 4.46 8.73 18.30
C ARG A 148 4.74 9.90 17.36
N PHE A 149 4.06 11.01 17.61
CA PHE A 149 4.31 12.27 16.91
C PHE A 149 5.78 12.66 16.98
N MET A 150 6.34 13.03 15.83
CA MET A 150 7.72 13.53 15.72
C MET A 150 7.77 14.99 15.33
N ARG A 151 7.02 15.38 14.29
CA ARG A 151 6.99 16.77 13.80
C ARG A 151 5.83 16.97 12.82
N GLU A 152 5.52 18.25 12.57
CA GLU A 152 4.69 18.65 11.43
C GLU A 152 5.50 18.51 10.12
N LEU A 153 4.78 18.27 9.03
CA LEU A 153 5.30 18.23 7.67
C LEU A 153 5.01 19.59 7.00
N ASP A 154 5.99 20.13 6.35
CA ASP A 154 5.88 21.40 5.65
C ASP A 154 5.52 21.22 4.15
N GLU A 155 5.32 22.35 3.47
CA GLU A 155 5.00 22.34 2.04
C GLU A 155 6.11 21.70 1.19
N SER A 156 7.38 21.87 1.57
CA SER A 156 8.51 21.30 0.85
C SER A 156 8.47 19.78 0.86
N TRP A 157 8.03 19.17 1.98
CA TRP A 157 7.80 17.73 2.06
C TRP A 157 6.66 17.28 1.13
N SER A 158 5.55 18.03 1.10
CA SER A 158 4.40 17.71 0.23
C SER A 158 4.79 17.72 -1.25
N ILE A 159 5.54 18.74 -1.68
CA ILE A 159 6.07 18.83 -3.05
C ILE A 159 7.00 17.64 -3.35
N GLY A 160 7.93 17.34 -2.45
CA GLY A 160 8.85 16.21 -2.60
C GLY A 160 8.12 14.87 -2.70
N ASN A 161 7.07 14.66 -1.91
CA ASN A 161 6.26 13.45 -1.95
C ASN A 161 5.49 13.30 -3.27
N GLN A 162 4.90 14.39 -3.79
CA GLN A 162 4.25 14.39 -5.11
C GLN A 162 5.24 14.07 -6.24
N MET A 163 6.46 14.60 -6.17
CA MET A 163 7.52 14.27 -7.13
C MET A 163 7.91 12.80 -7.05
N ALA A 164 7.96 12.23 -5.85
CA ALA A 164 8.23 10.80 -5.65
C ALA A 164 7.10 9.93 -6.24
N VAL A 165 5.83 10.28 -6.03
CA VAL A 165 4.68 9.61 -6.67
C VAL A 165 4.83 9.61 -8.19
N ALA A 166 5.06 10.79 -8.80
CA ALA A 166 5.23 10.91 -10.24
C ALA A 166 6.44 10.12 -10.76
N HIS A 167 7.52 10.02 -9.97
CA HIS A 167 8.68 9.18 -10.29
C HIS A 167 8.29 7.70 -10.33
N TYR A 168 7.57 7.20 -9.31
CA TYR A 168 7.14 5.80 -9.26
C TYR A 168 6.17 5.42 -10.38
N VAL A 169 5.29 6.34 -10.80
CA VAL A 169 4.41 6.11 -11.97
C VAL A 169 5.26 5.88 -13.24
N ARG A 170 6.18 6.80 -13.55
CA ARG A 170 7.07 6.66 -14.72
C ARG A 170 7.96 5.42 -14.63
N ASN A 171 8.47 5.13 -13.44
CA ASN A 171 9.33 3.97 -13.24
C ASN A 171 8.55 2.66 -13.41
N GLY A 172 7.30 2.61 -12.94
CA GLY A 172 6.40 1.48 -13.15
C GLY A 172 6.12 1.21 -14.63
N GLU A 173 5.91 2.27 -15.43
CA GLU A 173 5.74 2.16 -16.89
C GLU A 173 6.99 1.59 -17.55
N ALA A 174 8.18 2.07 -17.16
CA ALA A 174 9.45 1.59 -17.69
C ALA A 174 9.70 0.11 -17.34
N HIS A 175 9.47 -0.29 -16.08
CA HIS A 175 9.59 -1.68 -15.65
C HIS A 175 8.57 -2.59 -16.32
N LYS A 176 7.31 -2.13 -16.49
CA LYS A 176 6.28 -2.87 -17.23
C LYS A 176 6.75 -3.17 -18.64
N SER A 177 7.24 -2.16 -19.36
CA SER A 177 7.76 -2.32 -20.73
C SER A 177 8.94 -3.29 -20.79
N ALA A 178 9.85 -3.24 -19.81
CA ALA A 178 10.99 -4.14 -19.75
C ALA A 178 10.59 -5.59 -19.45
N VAL A 179 9.61 -5.79 -18.55
CA VAL A 179 9.10 -7.13 -18.20
C VAL A 179 8.28 -7.74 -19.33
N ASP A 180 7.50 -6.95 -20.07
CA ASP A 180 6.70 -7.39 -21.20
C ASP A 180 7.58 -7.76 -22.43
N ALA A 181 8.84 -7.34 -22.45
CA ALA A 181 9.81 -7.63 -23.52
C ALA A 181 10.58 -8.96 -23.33
N ILE A 182 10.43 -9.64 -22.18
CA ILE A 182 11.08 -10.93 -21.85
C ILE A 182 10.15 -12.11 -22.15
#